data_ea08ef8999f2138c6d97729bd5e22827
#
_entry.id   ea08ef8999f2138c6d97729bd5e22827
#
_cell.length_a   1.000
_cell.length_b   1.000
_cell.length_c   1.000
_cell.angle_alpha   90.00
_cell.angle_beta   90.00
_cell.angle_gamma   90.00
#
_symmetry.space_group_name_H-M   'P 1'
#
loop_
_entity.id
_entity.type
_entity.pdbx_description
1 polymer ?
#
loop_
_entity_poly.entity_id
_entity_poly.type
_entity_poly.pdbx_seq_one_letter_code
_entity_poly.pdbx_strand_id
1 'polypeptide(L)'
;MPKPLHALLVLALGGACLSSPAFADDADRPLLLTFCDAANIKESACTKAKGYPDAGNRACDVKLTADRYSGRFVASGNPLLVVNYESGCEAHATNDGGAVMFEQSGGKAICRGFAPGSRVNDCVVLKGEPQDQLACLTGHMGQGILESGVAQMVFTEGYNKDIGIATDMLLTAEDSNGAFGANVVTCKEGPKNFELSDIKAGPRPETVMVKAGYADAETIKKACAKGFPKPKQTFGKLTRGDAYVPEGYEKRSTFIIDLVTRKVTPQG
;
A
#
# COMPACT_ATOMS: atom_id res chain seq x y z
N MET A 1 -38.66 70.41 9.77
CA MET A 1 -37.62 70.26 8.71
C MET A 1 -37.14 68.78 8.73
N PRO A 2 -37.56 67.91 7.85
CA PRO A 2 -37.09 66.53 7.81
C PRO A 2 -35.84 66.43 6.95
N LYS A 3 -34.85 65.60 7.40
CA LYS A 3 -33.62 65.28 6.71
C LYS A 3 -33.89 64.11 5.72
N PRO A 4 -33.30 64.07 4.53
CA PRO A 4 -33.48 62.99 3.60
C PRO A 4 -32.57 61.78 3.97
N LEU A 5 -33.15 60.59 3.96
CA LEU A 5 -32.50 59.32 4.07
C LEU A 5 -31.87 58.94 2.70
N HIS A 6 -30.53 58.78 2.68
CA HIS A 6 -29.85 58.24 1.51
C HIS A 6 -29.85 56.74 1.63
N ALA A 7 -30.58 56.07 0.74
CA ALA A 7 -30.53 54.63 0.57
C ALA A 7 -29.26 54.26 -0.24
N LEU A 8 -28.33 53.58 0.39
CA LEU A 8 -27.19 52.93 -0.30
C LEU A 8 -27.67 51.59 -0.90
N LEU A 9 -27.70 51.54 -2.21
CA LEU A 9 -27.92 50.31 -2.96
C LEU A 9 -26.61 49.54 -3.05
N VAL A 10 -26.46 48.46 -2.27
CA VAL A 10 -25.31 47.53 -2.37
C VAL A 10 -25.64 46.49 -3.47
N LEU A 11 -25.01 46.65 -4.62
CA LEU A 11 -25.01 45.63 -5.67
C LEU A 11 -24.07 44.49 -5.21
N ALA A 12 -24.64 43.35 -4.80
CA ALA A 12 -23.91 42.11 -4.61
C ALA A 12 -23.62 41.48 -5.98
N LEU A 13 -22.41 41.69 -6.48
CA LEU A 13 -21.86 40.90 -7.60
C LEU A 13 -21.59 39.48 -7.10
N GLY A 14 -22.53 38.58 -7.35
CA GLY A 14 -22.37 37.15 -7.17
C GLY A 14 -21.33 36.59 -8.16
N GLY A 15 -20.07 36.53 -7.73
CA GLY A 15 -19.03 35.80 -8.44
C GLY A 15 -19.33 34.31 -8.35
N ALA A 16 -19.89 33.72 -9.41
CA ALA A 16 -19.94 32.27 -9.61
C ALA A 16 -18.49 31.79 -9.78
N CYS A 17 -17.90 31.25 -8.72
CA CYS A 17 -16.69 30.44 -8.83
C CYS A 17 -17.07 29.21 -9.64
N LEU A 18 -16.85 29.26 -10.93
CA LEU A 18 -16.75 28.06 -11.76
C LEU A 18 -15.52 27.31 -11.26
N SER A 19 -15.71 26.37 -10.33
CA SER A 19 -14.74 25.36 -10.01
C SER A 19 -14.57 24.50 -11.26
N SER A 20 -13.60 24.86 -12.10
CA SER A 20 -13.12 23.98 -13.15
C SER A 20 -12.73 22.67 -12.48
N PRO A 21 -13.20 21.50 -12.95
CA PRO A 21 -12.67 20.25 -12.48
C PRO A 21 -11.16 20.28 -12.77
N ALA A 22 -10.37 20.20 -11.71
CA ALA A 22 -8.92 20.12 -11.83
C ALA A 22 -8.61 18.89 -12.67
N PHE A 23 -8.10 19.10 -13.86
CA PHE A 23 -7.58 18.07 -14.74
C PHE A 23 -6.36 17.44 -14.07
N ALA A 24 -6.58 16.40 -13.27
CA ALA A 24 -5.52 15.45 -12.88
C ALA A 24 -5.00 14.69 -14.12
N ASP A 25 -5.63 14.90 -15.24
CA ASP A 25 -5.54 14.14 -16.48
C ASP A 25 -4.26 14.38 -17.30
N ASP A 26 -3.58 15.50 -17.12
CA ASP A 26 -2.47 15.87 -17.99
C ASP A 26 -1.10 15.40 -17.46
N ALA A 27 -0.96 15.21 -16.15
CA ALA A 27 0.32 14.83 -15.52
C ALA A 27 0.74 13.39 -15.83
N ASP A 28 -0.22 12.47 -16.04
CA ASP A 28 0.05 11.04 -16.28
C ASP A 28 0.17 10.70 -17.76
N ARG A 29 -0.32 11.55 -18.62
CA ARG A 29 -0.28 11.33 -20.06
C ARG A 29 1.14 11.05 -20.61
N PRO A 30 2.21 11.75 -20.21
CA PRO A 30 3.57 11.41 -20.65
C PRO A 30 4.01 10.00 -20.22
N LEU A 31 3.62 9.55 -19.03
CA LEU A 31 3.93 8.20 -18.55
C LEU A 31 3.12 7.15 -19.33
N LEU A 32 1.83 7.38 -19.53
CA LEU A 32 0.96 6.48 -20.30
C LEU A 32 1.48 6.30 -21.74
N LEU A 33 1.96 7.36 -22.39
CA LEU A 33 2.48 7.30 -23.75
C LEU A 33 3.75 6.44 -23.89
N THR A 34 4.41 6.07 -22.80
CA THR A 34 5.58 5.16 -22.84
C THR A 34 5.19 3.71 -23.13
N PHE A 35 3.96 3.32 -22.81
CA PHE A 35 3.47 1.95 -23.00
C PHE A 35 2.08 1.88 -23.70
N CYS A 36 1.53 3.01 -24.09
CA CYS A 36 0.21 3.10 -24.70
C CYS A 36 0.24 3.98 -25.96
N ASP A 37 -0.42 3.53 -27.01
CA ASP A 37 -0.64 4.39 -28.18
C ASP A 37 -1.64 5.50 -27.84
N ALA A 38 -1.42 6.71 -28.30
CA ALA A 38 -2.24 7.87 -27.98
C ALA A 38 -3.75 7.65 -28.25
N ALA A 39 -4.09 6.87 -29.28
CA ALA A 39 -5.47 6.52 -29.63
C ALA A 39 -6.15 5.57 -28.63
N ASN A 40 -5.36 4.89 -27.82
CA ASN A 40 -5.83 3.95 -26.78
C ASN A 40 -5.85 4.57 -25.37
N ILE A 41 -5.51 5.86 -25.23
CA ILE A 41 -5.62 6.58 -23.96
C ILE A 41 -7.01 7.23 -23.91
N LYS A 42 -7.84 6.78 -22.97
CA LYS A 42 -9.22 7.28 -22.74
C LYS A 42 -9.40 7.55 -21.25
N GLU A 43 -9.93 8.67 -20.89
CA GLU A 43 -10.23 9.03 -19.48
C GLU A 43 -9.07 8.75 -18.51
N SER A 44 -7.84 9.11 -18.91
CA SER A 44 -6.60 8.88 -18.14
C SER A 44 -6.23 7.40 -17.94
N ALA A 45 -6.79 6.49 -18.71
CA ALA A 45 -6.44 5.08 -18.70
C ALA A 45 -5.95 4.61 -20.07
N CYS A 46 -5.04 3.66 -20.08
CA CYS A 46 -4.62 2.95 -21.28
C CYS A 46 -5.47 1.71 -21.48
N THR A 47 -6.25 1.65 -22.55
CA THR A 47 -7.13 0.51 -22.86
C THR A 47 -6.42 -0.65 -23.56
N LYS A 48 -5.17 -0.46 -23.98
CA LYS A 48 -4.32 -1.49 -24.63
C LYS A 48 -2.86 -1.24 -24.28
N ALA A 49 -2.47 -1.59 -23.07
CA ALA A 49 -1.10 -1.40 -22.60
C ALA A 49 -0.14 -2.40 -23.25
N LYS A 50 0.93 -1.90 -23.87
CA LYS A 50 2.03 -2.71 -24.43
C LYS A 50 2.88 -3.27 -23.29
N GLY A 51 3.22 -4.58 -23.37
CA GLY A 51 4.04 -5.23 -22.35
C GLY A 51 3.31 -5.53 -21.05
N TYR A 52 1.99 -5.27 -20.97
CA TYR A 52 1.19 -5.71 -19.84
C TYR A 52 1.06 -7.25 -19.88
N PRO A 53 1.44 -7.95 -18.81
CA PRO A 53 1.32 -9.39 -18.76
C PRO A 53 -0.16 -9.78 -18.72
N ASP A 54 -0.68 -10.22 -19.85
CA ASP A 54 -2.08 -10.58 -20.03
C ASP A 54 -2.39 -11.89 -19.30
N ALA A 55 -3.26 -11.80 -18.31
CA ALA A 55 -3.84 -12.98 -17.65
C ALA A 55 -5.07 -13.46 -18.45
N GLY A 56 -4.85 -13.99 -19.65
CA GLY A 56 -5.88 -14.71 -20.37
C GLY A 56 -6.62 -13.96 -21.47
N ASN A 57 -5.92 -13.24 -22.34
CA ASN A 57 -6.46 -12.57 -23.54
C ASN A 57 -7.51 -11.47 -23.28
N ARG A 58 -7.54 -10.86 -22.10
CA ARG A 58 -8.38 -9.71 -21.81
C ARG A 58 -7.51 -8.45 -21.77
N ALA A 59 -7.82 -7.50 -22.63
CA ALA A 59 -7.23 -6.17 -22.54
C ALA A 59 -7.73 -5.51 -21.25
N CYS A 60 -6.86 -5.34 -20.28
CA CYS A 60 -7.15 -4.61 -19.06
C CYS A 60 -6.83 -3.13 -19.26
N ASP A 61 -7.68 -2.26 -18.74
CA ASP A 61 -7.40 -0.84 -18.70
C ASP A 61 -6.34 -0.57 -17.61
N VAL A 62 -5.30 0.18 -17.93
CA VAL A 62 -4.27 0.57 -16.96
C VAL A 62 -4.44 2.04 -16.63
N LYS A 63 -4.88 2.32 -15.41
CA LYS A 63 -5.01 3.67 -14.85
C LYS A 63 -4.00 3.88 -13.74
N LEU A 64 -3.13 4.88 -13.89
CA LEU A 64 -2.13 5.21 -12.87
C LEU A 64 -2.80 5.85 -11.64
N THR A 65 -2.30 5.54 -10.45
CA THR A 65 -2.77 6.13 -9.19
C THR A 65 -1.81 7.18 -8.66
N ALA A 66 -2.17 7.81 -7.53
CA ALA A 66 -1.37 8.87 -6.92
C ALA A 66 -0.11 8.35 -6.21
N ASP A 67 -0.08 7.07 -5.80
CA ASP A 67 1.06 6.51 -5.06
C ASP A 67 2.27 6.34 -5.96
N ARG A 68 3.34 7.08 -5.64
CA ARG A 68 4.53 7.18 -6.46
C ARG A 68 5.77 7.26 -5.60
N TYR A 69 6.77 6.45 -5.95
CA TYR A 69 8.05 6.43 -5.23
C TYR A 69 9.20 6.50 -6.22
N SER A 70 10.15 7.38 -5.95
CA SER A 70 11.31 7.58 -6.82
C SER A 70 12.60 7.25 -6.06
N GLY A 71 13.47 6.47 -6.70
CA GLY A 71 14.74 6.06 -6.14
C GLY A 71 15.61 5.31 -7.11
N ARG A 72 16.88 5.12 -6.75
CA ARG A 72 17.81 4.25 -7.49
C ARG A 72 17.66 2.82 -6.95
N PHE A 73 16.57 2.15 -7.30
CA PHE A 73 16.24 0.82 -6.79
C PHE A 73 17.00 -0.32 -7.45
N VAL A 74 17.72 -0.06 -8.54
CA VAL A 74 18.63 -1.00 -9.22
C VAL A 74 20.01 -0.37 -9.25
N ALA A 75 21.02 -1.11 -8.79
CA ALA A 75 22.38 -0.58 -8.60
C ALA A 75 23.05 -0.07 -9.88
N SER A 76 22.77 -0.71 -11.01
CA SER A 76 23.35 -0.38 -12.32
C SER A 76 22.54 0.64 -13.12
N GLY A 77 21.36 1.03 -12.65
CA GLY A 77 20.38 1.78 -13.43
C GLY A 77 20.27 3.26 -13.08
N ASN A 78 19.54 3.97 -13.94
CA ASN A 78 19.03 5.30 -13.65
C ASN A 78 17.97 5.25 -12.55
N PRO A 79 17.60 6.39 -11.95
CA PRO A 79 16.47 6.43 -11.01
C PRO A 79 15.19 5.87 -11.64
N LEU A 80 14.49 5.08 -10.86
CA LEU A 80 13.16 4.57 -11.19
C LEU A 80 12.08 5.41 -10.52
N LEU A 81 10.98 5.63 -11.25
CA LEU A 81 9.70 6.03 -10.70
C LEU A 81 8.81 4.80 -10.69
N VAL A 82 8.39 4.37 -9.52
CA VAL A 82 7.43 3.28 -9.30
C VAL A 82 6.07 3.90 -9.06
N VAL A 83 5.07 3.50 -9.84
CA VAL A 83 3.71 4.05 -9.79
C VAL A 83 2.74 2.90 -9.68
N ASN A 84 1.80 2.97 -8.74
CA ASN A 84 0.70 2.03 -8.72
C ASN A 84 -0.24 2.25 -9.91
N TYR A 85 -0.86 1.17 -10.34
CA TYR A 85 -1.95 1.23 -11.30
C TYR A 85 -3.13 0.36 -10.84
N GLU A 86 -4.32 0.75 -11.28
CA GLU A 86 -5.53 -0.05 -11.23
C GLU A 86 -5.75 -0.68 -12.59
N SER A 87 -6.27 -1.89 -12.62
CA SER A 87 -6.68 -2.54 -13.85
C SER A 87 -8.21 -2.57 -13.94
N GLY A 88 -8.76 -2.37 -15.14
CA GLY A 88 -10.21 -2.52 -15.40
C GLY A 88 -10.66 -3.99 -15.47
N CYS A 89 -9.80 -4.93 -15.07
CA CYS A 89 -10.11 -6.36 -15.04
C CYS A 89 -10.75 -6.75 -13.71
N GLU A 90 -11.45 -7.91 -13.70
CA GLU A 90 -12.03 -8.44 -12.46
C GLU A 90 -10.97 -8.65 -11.38
N ALA A 91 -11.33 -8.29 -10.16
CA ALA A 91 -10.52 -8.43 -8.97
C ALA A 91 -10.28 -9.90 -8.60
N HIS A 92 -9.33 -10.52 -9.28
CA HIS A 92 -8.64 -11.68 -8.77
C HIS A 92 -7.19 -11.27 -8.51
N ALA A 93 -6.52 -11.90 -7.56
CA ALA A 93 -5.28 -11.46 -6.92
C ALA A 93 -4.17 -10.91 -7.86
N THR A 94 -4.18 -11.23 -9.13
CA THR A 94 -3.24 -10.74 -10.14
C THR A 94 -3.81 -9.63 -11.05
N ASN A 95 -5.12 -9.39 -11.02
CA ASN A 95 -5.80 -8.46 -11.93
C ASN A 95 -6.29 -7.17 -11.25
N ASP A 96 -6.01 -7.03 -9.96
CA ASP A 96 -6.45 -5.93 -9.11
C ASP A 96 -5.59 -4.66 -9.28
N GLY A 97 -4.67 -4.71 -10.23
CA GLY A 97 -3.65 -3.71 -10.45
C GLY A 97 -2.28 -4.18 -10.00
N GLY A 98 -1.40 -3.25 -9.70
CA GLY A 98 -0.01 -3.52 -9.31
C GLY A 98 0.84 -2.27 -9.41
N ALA A 99 2.12 -2.44 -9.68
CA ALA A 99 3.07 -1.36 -9.92
C ALA A 99 3.63 -1.40 -11.35
N VAL A 100 3.87 -0.23 -11.91
CA VAL A 100 4.60 -0.04 -13.16
C VAL A 100 5.87 0.75 -12.88
N MET A 101 6.99 0.34 -13.47
CA MET A 101 8.30 0.96 -13.28
C MET A 101 8.67 1.80 -14.50
N PHE A 102 9.05 3.04 -14.25
CA PHE A 102 9.57 3.96 -15.27
C PHE A 102 11.01 4.34 -14.94
N GLU A 103 11.93 4.08 -15.85
CA GLU A 103 13.27 4.64 -15.77
C GLU A 103 13.24 6.11 -16.17
N GLN A 104 13.90 6.95 -15.38
CA GLN A 104 13.98 8.38 -15.62
C GLN A 104 15.39 8.74 -16.14
N SER A 105 15.49 9.12 -17.40
CA SER A 105 16.76 9.50 -18.03
C SER A 105 16.59 10.71 -18.94
N GLY A 106 17.42 11.75 -18.75
CA GLY A 106 17.42 12.94 -19.58
C GLY A 106 16.08 13.67 -19.68
N GLY A 107 15.27 13.66 -18.59
CA GLY A 107 13.94 14.27 -18.57
C GLY A 107 12.86 13.45 -19.30
N LYS A 108 13.17 12.22 -19.70
CA LYS A 108 12.22 11.28 -20.32
C LYS A 108 11.98 10.09 -19.41
N ALA A 109 10.75 9.58 -19.43
CA ALA A 109 10.39 8.33 -18.80
C ALA A 109 10.37 7.20 -19.84
N ILE A 110 10.84 6.03 -19.46
CA ILE A 110 10.80 4.80 -20.27
C ILE A 110 10.13 3.73 -19.40
N CYS A 111 9.02 3.14 -19.86
CA CYS A 111 8.41 2.01 -19.17
C CYS A 111 9.36 0.81 -19.20
N ARG A 112 9.66 0.26 -18.01
CA ARG A 112 10.60 -0.85 -17.81
C ARG A 112 9.92 -2.13 -17.34
N GLY A 113 8.62 -2.11 -17.14
CA GLY A 113 7.85 -3.31 -16.81
C GLY A 113 6.69 -3.06 -15.89
N PHE A 114 5.86 -4.08 -15.79
CA PHE A 114 4.71 -4.17 -14.90
C PHE A 114 4.93 -5.27 -13.87
N ALA A 115 4.47 -5.04 -12.66
CA ALA A 115 4.45 -6.02 -11.57
C ALA A 115 3.00 -6.19 -11.07
N PRO A 116 2.18 -7.02 -11.75
CA PRO A 116 0.80 -7.29 -11.33
C PRO A 116 0.74 -7.87 -9.92
N GLY A 117 -0.23 -7.42 -9.14
CA GLY A 117 -0.40 -7.83 -7.74
C GLY A 117 0.58 -7.21 -6.75
N SER A 118 1.64 -6.54 -7.22
CA SER A 118 2.62 -5.87 -6.36
C SER A 118 2.30 -4.40 -6.25
N ARG A 119 1.51 -4.00 -5.25
CA ARG A 119 1.22 -2.59 -4.97
C ARG A 119 2.23 -2.00 -4.00
N VAL A 120 2.60 -0.76 -4.22
CA VAL A 120 3.49 0.03 -3.36
C VAL A 120 2.66 1.10 -2.64
N ASN A 121 2.10 0.74 -1.49
CA ASN A 121 1.29 1.65 -0.68
C ASN A 121 2.04 1.97 0.61
N ASP A 122 1.86 3.20 1.12
CA ASP A 122 2.47 3.62 2.39
C ASP A 122 3.92 3.18 2.50
N CYS A 123 4.76 3.61 1.55
CA CYS A 123 6.16 3.18 1.48
C CYS A 123 7.12 4.23 2.00
N VAL A 124 8.28 3.75 2.41
CA VAL A 124 9.45 4.56 2.77
C VAL A 124 10.61 4.24 1.84
N VAL A 125 11.16 5.26 1.21
CA VAL A 125 12.40 5.15 0.44
C VAL A 125 13.56 5.43 1.38
N LEU A 126 14.40 4.43 1.59
CA LEU A 126 15.66 4.57 2.33
C LEU A 126 16.80 4.73 1.35
N LYS A 127 17.51 5.85 1.46
CA LYS A 127 18.68 6.13 0.60
C LYS A 127 19.85 5.28 1.03
N GLY A 128 20.54 4.65 0.08
CA GLY A 128 21.64 3.74 0.35
C GLY A 128 22.59 3.54 -0.81
N GLU A 129 23.67 2.81 -0.55
CA GLU A 129 24.64 2.36 -1.55
C GLU A 129 24.70 0.83 -1.51
N PRO A 130 24.77 0.15 -2.65
CA PRO A 130 24.84 0.67 -4.04
C PRO A 130 23.46 1.12 -4.60
N GLN A 131 22.35 0.89 -3.89
CA GLN A 131 20.99 1.21 -4.32
C GLN A 131 20.12 1.64 -3.15
N ASP A 132 19.06 2.39 -3.45
CA ASP A 132 18.01 2.73 -2.49
C ASP A 132 17.17 1.49 -2.18
N GLN A 133 16.55 1.48 -1.00
CA GLN A 133 15.62 0.44 -0.58
C GLN A 133 14.20 1.02 -0.48
N LEU A 134 13.20 0.21 -0.82
CA LEU A 134 11.80 0.56 -0.69
C LEU A 134 11.13 -0.42 0.25
N ALA A 135 10.63 0.07 1.38
CA ALA A 135 9.87 -0.72 2.34
C ALA A 135 8.43 -0.20 2.42
N CYS A 136 7.46 -1.09 2.29
CA CYS A 136 6.04 -0.74 2.19
C CYS A 136 5.18 -1.50 3.19
N LEU A 137 4.07 -0.89 3.58
CA LEU A 137 2.95 -1.65 4.15
C LEU A 137 2.24 -2.39 3.02
N THR A 138 1.92 -3.65 3.27
CA THR A 138 1.13 -4.48 2.38
C THR A 138 -0.13 -4.94 3.12
N GLY A 139 -1.20 -5.21 2.39
CA GLY A 139 -2.42 -5.70 3.01
C GLY A 139 -3.32 -6.41 2.02
N HIS A 140 -3.98 -7.44 2.50
CA HIS A 140 -5.01 -8.17 1.79
C HIS A 140 -6.17 -8.50 2.74
N MET A 141 -7.39 -8.30 2.27
CA MET A 141 -8.59 -8.64 3.04
C MET A 141 -9.36 -9.75 2.32
N GLY A 142 -9.66 -10.82 3.05
CA GLY A 142 -10.49 -11.91 2.57
C GLY A 142 -11.33 -12.50 3.68
N GLN A 143 -12.62 -12.74 3.44
CA GLN A 143 -13.54 -13.41 4.37
C GLN A 143 -13.56 -12.82 5.80
N GLY A 144 -13.35 -11.50 5.93
CA GLY A 144 -13.33 -10.83 7.22
C GLY A 144 -12.02 -10.96 8.00
N ILE A 145 -10.96 -11.46 7.35
CA ILE A 145 -9.58 -11.48 7.87
C ILE A 145 -8.78 -10.47 7.08
N LEU A 146 -8.09 -9.56 7.77
CA LEU A 146 -7.14 -8.63 7.20
C LEU A 146 -5.72 -9.12 7.49
N GLU A 147 -5.03 -9.55 6.46
CA GLU A 147 -3.59 -9.81 6.52
C GLU A 147 -2.84 -8.54 6.13
N SER A 148 -1.90 -8.12 6.94
CA SER A 148 -1.03 -6.99 6.66
C SER A 148 0.43 -7.34 6.91
N GLY A 149 1.34 -6.55 6.33
CA GLY A 149 2.76 -6.81 6.48
C GLY A 149 3.61 -5.58 6.22
N VAL A 150 4.84 -5.64 6.69
CA VAL A 150 5.93 -4.80 6.21
C VAL A 150 6.77 -5.63 5.27
N ALA A 151 6.90 -5.16 4.04
CA ALA A 151 7.68 -5.82 3.01
C ALA A 151 8.77 -4.91 2.45
N GLN A 152 9.93 -5.48 2.15
CA GLN A 152 10.92 -4.87 1.31
C GLN A 152 10.59 -5.20 -0.15
N MET A 153 10.49 -4.20 -1.01
CA MET A 153 10.34 -4.36 -2.45
C MET A 153 11.71 -4.56 -3.08
N VAL A 154 11.96 -5.73 -3.62
CA VAL A 154 13.23 -6.10 -4.25
C VAL A 154 13.10 -5.97 -5.76
N PHE A 155 13.86 -5.05 -6.34
CA PHE A 155 13.86 -4.79 -7.78
C PHE A 155 14.95 -5.59 -8.47
N THR A 156 14.60 -6.28 -9.53
CA THR A 156 15.54 -7.08 -10.33
C THR A 156 15.45 -6.69 -11.80
N GLU A 157 16.62 -6.45 -12.42
CA GLU A 157 16.70 -6.20 -13.86
C GLU A 157 16.86 -7.54 -14.59
N GLY A 158 15.94 -7.83 -15.50
CA GLY A 158 16.01 -8.99 -16.39
C GLY A 158 16.94 -8.78 -17.59
N TYR A 159 17.14 -9.84 -18.37
CA TYR A 159 18.01 -9.83 -19.56
C TYR A 159 17.62 -8.78 -20.60
N ASN A 160 16.33 -8.54 -20.81
CA ASN A 160 15.79 -7.53 -21.73
C ASN A 160 15.73 -6.13 -21.12
N LYS A 161 16.36 -5.93 -19.96
CA LYS A 161 16.28 -4.70 -19.17
C LYS A 161 14.89 -4.42 -18.59
N ASP A 162 13.96 -5.35 -18.64
CA ASP A 162 12.71 -5.26 -17.91
C ASP A 162 12.98 -5.34 -16.42
N ILE A 163 12.21 -4.60 -15.63
CA ILE A 163 12.36 -4.57 -14.18
C ILE A 163 11.16 -5.26 -13.56
N GLY A 164 11.43 -6.26 -12.74
CA GLY A 164 10.46 -6.94 -11.90
C GLY A 164 10.56 -6.49 -10.45
N ILE A 165 9.47 -6.66 -9.70
CA ILE A 165 9.40 -6.46 -8.25
C ILE A 165 9.08 -7.81 -7.61
N ALA A 166 9.89 -8.22 -6.64
CA ALA A 166 9.57 -9.28 -5.70
C ALA A 166 9.28 -8.67 -4.33
N THR A 167 8.34 -9.26 -3.61
CA THR A 167 7.96 -8.83 -2.26
C THR A 167 8.64 -9.72 -1.24
N ASP A 168 9.47 -9.17 -0.39
CA ASP A 168 10.16 -9.85 0.68
C ASP A 168 9.58 -9.45 2.05
N MET A 169 8.76 -10.34 2.63
CA MET A 169 8.03 -10.08 3.87
C MET A 169 8.96 -10.10 5.08
N LEU A 170 8.94 -9.03 5.84
CA LEU A 170 9.77 -8.82 7.03
C LEU A 170 8.99 -8.95 8.34
N LEU A 171 7.73 -8.54 8.34
CA LEU A 171 6.83 -8.62 9.48
C LEU A 171 5.41 -8.82 8.96
N THR A 172 4.64 -9.67 9.64
CA THR A 172 3.24 -9.93 9.29
C THR A 172 2.33 -9.69 10.49
N ALA A 173 1.08 -9.35 10.20
CA ALA A 173 -0.01 -9.25 11.16
C ALA A 173 -1.30 -9.78 10.53
N GLU A 174 -2.18 -10.32 11.36
CA GLU A 174 -3.47 -10.87 10.94
C GLU A 174 -4.56 -10.40 11.90
N ASP A 175 -5.44 -9.53 11.42
CA ASP A 175 -6.64 -9.15 12.14
C ASP A 175 -7.80 -10.04 11.69
N SER A 176 -8.24 -10.91 12.58
CA SER A 176 -9.34 -11.84 12.36
C SER A 176 -10.66 -11.39 13.01
N ASN A 177 -10.69 -10.16 13.50
CA ASN A 177 -11.85 -9.60 14.24
C ASN A 177 -13.13 -9.61 13.38
N GLY A 178 -13.01 -9.27 12.08
CA GLY A 178 -14.14 -9.28 11.16
C GLY A 178 -14.76 -10.66 10.96
N ALA A 179 -13.95 -11.72 10.94
CA ALA A 179 -14.42 -13.11 10.77
C ALA A 179 -14.94 -13.73 12.09
N PHE A 180 -14.28 -13.44 13.20
CA PHE A 180 -14.51 -14.16 14.46
C PHE A 180 -15.09 -13.28 15.58
N GLY A 181 -15.20 -11.94 15.37
CA GLY A 181 -15.62 -10.98 16.40
C GLY A 181 -14.57 -10.76 17.49
N ALA A 182 -13.37 -11.27 17.31
CA ALA A 182 -12.19 -11.06 18.14
C ALA A 182 -10.96 -11.58 17.38
N ASN A 183 -9.78 -11.16 17.78
CA ASN A 183 -8.55 -11.72 17.24
C ASN A 183 -8.31 -13.16 17.72
N VAL A 184 -7.92 -14.04 16.80
CA VAL A 184 -7.67 -15.45 17.11
C VAL A 184 -6.16 -15.68 17.25
N VAL A 185 -5.78 -16.44 18.26
CA VAL A 185 -4.39 -16.83 18.52
C VAL A 185 -4.28 -18.33 18.68
N THR A 186 -3.17 -18.89 18.23
CA THR A 186 -2.85 -20.31 18.44
C THR A 186 -2.00 -20.47 19.69
N CYS A 187 -2.45 -21.30 20.63
CA CYS A 187 -1.86 -21.40 21.96
C CYS A 187 -0.44 -21.96 22.03
N LYS A 188 0.07 -22.50 20.92
CA LYS A 188 1.44 -23.00 20.80
C LYS A 188 2.40 -22.01 20.16
N GLU A 189 1.88 -20.90 19.64
CA GLU A 189 2.67 -19.85 19.01
C GLU A 189 3.10 -18.79 20.03
N GLY A 190 4.12 -18.04 19.64
CA GLY A 190 4.59 -16.89 20.40
C GLY A 190 3.70 -15.66 20.24
N PRO A 191 4.20 -14.47 20.56
CA PRO A 191 3.47 -13.21 20.34
C PRO A 191 2.96 -13.09 18.91
N LYS A 192 1.72 -12.59 18.75
CA LYS A 192 1.06 -12.43 17.45
C LYS A 192 0.70 -10.96 17.21
N ASN A 193 1.04 -10.47 16.02
CA ASN A 193 0.64 -9.13 15.58
C ASN A 193 -0.74 -9.20 14.93
N PHE A 194 -1.56 -8.19 15.17
CA PHE A 194 -2.90 -8.06 14.61
C PHE A 194 -3.01 -6.89 13.64
N GLU A 195 -2.27 -5.82 13.87
CA GLU A 195 -2.34 -4.59 13.09
C GLU A 195 -0.94 -4.05 12.86
N LEU A 196 -0.66 -3.58 11.65
CA LEU A 196 0.53 -2.79 11.31
C LEU A 196 0.09 -1.49 10.65
N SER A 197 0.69 -0.38 11.07
CA SER A 197 0.35 0.94 10.56
C SER A 197 1.52 1.92 10.69
N ASP A 198 1.42 3.06 10.00
CA ASP A 198 2.31 4.21 10.17
C ASP A 198 3.81 3.85 9.98
N ILE A 199 4.14 3.30 8.80
CA ILE A 199 5.53 3.02 8.45
C ILE A 199 6.29 4.32 8.17
N LYS A 200 7.53 4.43 8.68
CA LYS A 200 8.44 5.55 8.43
C LYS A 200 9.91 5.16 8.59
N ALA A 201 10.80 6.04 8.13
CA ALA A 201 12.23 5.83 8.31
C ALA A 201 12.59 5.67 9.79
N GLY A 202 13.44 4.71 10.07
CA GLY A 202 13.94 4.43 11.41
C GLY A 202 15.15 5.29 11.79
N PRO A 203 15.71 5.05 12.99
CA PRO A 203 16.82 5.85 13.51
C PRO A 203 18.16 5.58 12.81
N ARG A 204 18.27 4.52 12.04
CA ARG A 204 19.46 4.18 11.23
C ARG A 204 19.07 4.12 9.75
N PRO A 205 20.01 4.35 8.80
CA PRO A 205 19.71 4.43 7.37
C PRO A 205 18.97 3.22 6.80
N GLU A 206 19.30 2.02 7.26
CA GLU A 206 18.75 0.74 6.79
C GLU A 206 17.54 0.25 7.61
N THR A 207 16.94 1.12 8.44
CA THR A 207 15.84 0.72 9.31
C THR A 207 14.54 1.44 9.00
N VAL A 208 13.42 0.76 9.21
CA VAL A 208 12.08 1.36 9.25
C VAL A 208 11.45 1.15 10.61
N MET A 209 10.54 2.04 10.96
CA MET A 209 9.66 1.93 12.12
C MET A 209 8.25 1.69 11.67
N VAL A 210 7.52 0.84 12.39
CA VAL A 210 6.11 0.56 12.15
C VAL A 210 5.39 0.46 13.49
N LYS A 211 4.18 1.01 13.57
CA LYS A 211 3.30 0.77 14.72
C LYS A 211 2.63 -0.58 14.58
N ALA A 212 2.57 -1.33 15.67
CA ALA A 212 1.93 -2.65 15.72
C ALA A 212 0.98 -2.76 16.92
N GLY A 213 -0.20 -3.34 16.67
CA GLY A 213 -1.07 -3.91 17.67
C GLY A 213 -0.79 -5.41 17.78
N TYR A 214 -0.53 -5.93 18.99
CA TYR A 214 -0.12 -7.32 19.16
C TYR A 214 -0.57 -7.90 20.50
N ALA A 215 -0.68 -9.23 20.58
CA ALA A 215 -0.77 -9.95 21.82
C ALA A 215 0.60 -10.50 22.21
N ASP A 216 1.04 -10.22 23.43
CA ASP A 216 2.25 -10.83 23.99
C ASP A 216 1.97 -12.25 24.52
N ALA A 217 3.03 -12.93 24.92
CA ALA A 217 2.93 -14.30 25.44
C ALA A 217 2.01 -14.42 26.69
N GLU A 218 1.96 -13.39 27.54
CA GLU A 218 1.10 -13.38 28.73
C GLU A 218 -0.38 -13.27 28.34
N THR A 219 -0.71 -12.37 27.41
CA THR A 219 -2.07 -12.22 26.87
C THR A 219 -2.54 -13.53 26.22
N ILE A 220 -1.71 -14.15 25.39
CA ILE A 220 -2.01 -15.42 24.74
C ILE A 220 -2.21 -16.52 25.79
N LYS A 221 -1.35 -16.62 26.79
CA LYS A 221 -1.51 -17.58 27.90
C LYS A 221 -2.85 -17.41 28.63
N LYS A 222 -3.28 -16.18 28.91
CA LYS A 222 -4.57 -15.89 29.51
C LYS A 222 -5.72 -16.32 28.60
N ALA A 223 -5.67 -16.00 27.31
CA ALA A 223 -6.68 -16.40 26.33
C ALA A 223 -6.81 -17.93 26.27
N CYS A 224 -5.69 -18.63 26.19
CA CYS A 224 -5.65 -20.11 26.12
C CYS A 224 -6.13 -20.80 27.39
N ALA A 225 -5.96 -20.16 28.55
CA ALA A 225 -6.54 -20.62 29.80
C ALA A 225 -8.05 -20.34 29.91
N LYS A 226 -8.71 -19.90 28.83
CA LYS A 226 -10.13 -19.55 28.76
C LYS A 226 -10.51 -18.34 29.61
N GLY A 227 -9.57 -17.41 29.78
CA GLY A 227 -9.81 -16.17 30.53
C GLY A 227 -10.68 -15.13 29.80
N PHE A 228 -10.96 -15.33 28.51
CA PHE A 228 -11.73 -14.40 27.70
C PHE A 228 -13.05 -15.03 27.23
N PRO A 229 -14.16 -14.29 27.28
CA PRO A 229 -15.45 -14.75 26.79
C PRO A 229 -15.43 -14.87 25.26
N LYS A 230 -16.21 -15.83 24.75
CA LYS A 230 -16.39 -15.96 23.29
C LYS A 230 -17.23 -14.79 22.76
N PRO A 231 -16.94 -14.27 21.56
CA PRO A 231 -17.78 -13.28 20.89
C PRO A 231 -19.20 -13.82 20.66
N LYS A 232 -20.17 -12.91 20.63
CA LYS A 232 -21.58 -13.28 20.44
C LYS A 232 -21.91 -13.71 19.01
N GLN A 233 -21.21 -13.15 18.04
CA GLN A 233 -21.38 -13.45 16.61
C GLN A 233 -20.03 -13.72 15.98
N THR A 234 -19.91 -14.83 15.27
CA THR A 234 -18.71 -15.21 14.53
C THR A 234 -19.13 -15.90 13.23
N PHE A 235 -18.38 -15.66 12.16
CA PHE A 235 -18.52 -16.39 10.90
C PHE A 235 -17.71 -17.69 10.88
N GLY A 236 -16.79 -17.85 11.82
CA GLY A 236 -15.89 -18.98 11.95
C GLY A 236 -16.04 -19.75 13.26
N LYS A 237 -15.39 -20.90 13.33
CA LYS A 237 -15.26 -21.71 14.54
C LYS A 237 -13.80 -21.86 14.88
N LEU A 238 -13.44 -21.69 16.16
CA LEU A 238 -12.12 -22.04 16.64
C LEU A 238 -11.82 -23.52 16.41
N THR A 239 -10.60 -23.80 16.02
CA THR A 239 -10.05 -25.16 16.00
C THR A 239 -9.49 -25.52 17.38
N ARG A 240 -9.13 -26.79 17.55
CA ARG A 240 -8.48 -27.24 18.76
C ARG A 240 -7.10 -26.59 18.90
N GLY A 241 -6.90 -25.82 19.95
CA GLY A 241 -5.63 -25.13 20.24
C GLY A 241 -5.65 -23.62 19.92
N ASP A 242 -6.80 -23.10 19.45
CA ASP A 242 -6.98 -21.67 19.26
C ASP A 242 -7.75 -21.03 20.41
N ALA A 243 -7.56 -19.73 20.62
CA ALA A 243 -8.24 -18.95 21.61
C ALA A 243 -8.58 -17.54 21.06
N TYR A 244 -9.60 -16.90 21.66
CA TYR A 244 -9.97 -15.52 21.33
C TYR A 244 -9.20 -14.54 22.20
N VAL A 245 -8.74 -13.45 21.58
CA VAL A 245 -8.24 -12.24 22.27
C VAL A 245 -9.18 -11.10 21.92
N PRO A 246 -10.01 -10.61 22.90
CA PRO A 246 -10.92 -9.51 22.65
C PRO A 246 -10.17 -8.21 22.35
N GLU A 247 -10.85 -7.31 21.64
CA GLU A 247 -10.39 -5.94 21.45
C GLU A 247 -10.11 -5.26 22.80
N GLY A 248 -9.05 -4.47 22.86
CA GLY A 248 -8.59 -3.79 24.07
C GLY A 248 -7.60 -4.59 24.93
N TYR A 249 -7.32 -5.85 24.57
CA TYR A 249 -6.25 -6.64 25.18
C TYR A 249 -4.98 -6.67 24.34
N GLU A 250 -5.01 -6.07 23.16
CA GLU A 250 -3.84 -5.87 22.34
C GLU A 250 -2.91 -4.82 22.96
N LYS A 251 -1.66 -5.15 23.02
CA LYS A 251 -0.60 -4.18 23.30
C LYS A 251 -0.29 -3.38 22.03
N ARG A 252 0.15 -2.15 22.20
CA ARG A 252 0.63 -1.33 21.09
C ARG A 252 2.08 -0.95 21.34
N SER A 253 2.91 -1.07 20.30
CA SER A 253 4.31 -0.66 20.33
C SER A 253 4.76 -0.22 18.95
N THR A 254 5.90 0.47 18.89
CA THR A 254 6.62 0.69 17.65
C THR A 254 7.68 -0.38 17.51
N PHE A 255 7.73 -1.04 16.36
CA PHE A 255 8.80 -1.95 16.02
C PHE A 255 9.81 -1.27 15.10
N ILE A 256 11.09 -1.53 15.35
CA ILE A 256 12.18 -1.19 14.44
C ILE A 256 12.53 -2.45 13.65
N ILE A 257 12.50 -2.35 12.33
CA ILE A 257 12.85 -3.43 11.41
C ILE A 257 14.13 -3.02 10.69
N ASP A 258 15.15 -3.84 10.80
CA ASP A 258 16.40 -3.70 10.07
C ASP A 258 16.28 -4.49 8.76
N LEU A 259 16.34 -3.79 7.62
CA LEU A 259 16.10 -4.39 6.30
C LEU A 259 17.25 -5.29 5.83
N VAL A 260 18.46 -5.11 6.39
CA VAL A 260 19.64 -5.91 6.05
C VAL A 260 19.69 -7.19 6.88
N THR A 261 19.59 -7.05 8.19
CA THR A 261 19.67 -8.20 9.12
C THR A 261 18.33 -8.90 9.34
N ARG A 262 17.22 -8.30 8.85
CA ARG A 262 15.83 -8.75 9.04
C ARG A 262 15.40 -8.84 10.51
N LYS A 263 16.14 -8.17 11.38
CA LYS A 263 15.83 -8.18 12.80
C LYS A 263 14.69 -7.21 13.11
N VAL A 264 13.68 -7.71 13.80
CA VAL A 264 12.56 -6.93 14.33
C VAL A 264 12.77 -6.76 15.84
N THR A 265 12.74 -5.52 16.32
CA THR A 265 12.92 -5.20 17.74
C THR A 265 11.84 -4.23 18.19
N PRO A 266 11.14 -4.48 19.31
CA PRO A 266 10.23 -3.50 19.87
C PRO A 266 11.05 -2.29 20.36
N GLN A 267 10.52 -1.10 20.11
CA GLN A 267 11.01 0.11 20.74
C GLN A 267 10.32 0.20 22.11
N GLY A 268 11.10 0.15 23.16
CA GLY A 268 10.63 0.23 24.55
C GLY A 268 9.95 1.55 24.90
#